data_8676a54f68ecafbf502e168e72b65a7d
#
_entry.id   8676a54f68ecafbf502e168e72b65a7d
#
_cell.length_a   1.000
_cell.length_b   1.000
_cell.length_c   1.000
_cell.angle_alpha   90.00
_cell.angle_beta   90.00
_cell.angle_gamma   90.00
#
_symmetry.space_group_name_H-M   'P 1'
#
loop_
_entity.id
_entity.type
_entity.pdbx_description
1 polymer ?
#
loop_
_entity_poly.entity_id
_entity_poly.type
_entity_poly.pdbx_seq_one_letter_code
_entity_poly.pdbx_strand_id
1 'polypeptide(L)'
;MAFRRREVKDPTSQLRSATRRAKSDVANKIVSMFLHELSRKIAENWKFRVDGEEYEKMVREWFGNKCPYCSRTLADGQSVIEHLDGMNRYRAGLHVAGNVLVACRKCNGEKRRDDSVKTLSLAESGWASFLAHDGTRCAASCLTCRYWSTVWGDEAERKLRLRENSERIRSFRATFLELEQILPTIRDALPELLTKLYSDCQSFAQKEIRVLLEGLDRIATARKPKDSE
;
A
#
# COMPACT_ATOMS: atom_id res chain seq x y z
N MET A 1 -15.47 37.48 -2.74
CA MET A 1 -15.14 36.06 -2.45
C MET A 1 -15.55 35.78 -1.02
N ALA A 2 -16.62 35.00 -0.79
CA ALA A 2 -17.08 34.66 0.55
C ALA A 2 -16.25 33.49 1.08
N PHE A 3 -15.48 33.71 2.13
CA PHE A 3 -14.84 32.63 2.88
C PHE A 3 -15.91 31.72 3.47
N ARG A 4 -16.08 30.50 2.92
CA ARG A 4 -16.86 29.47 3.61
C ARG A 4 -16.16 29.16 4.94
N ARG A 5 -16.79 29.56 6.06
CA ARG A 5 -16.42 29.10 7.39
C ARG A 5 -16.48 27.58 7.37
N ARG A 6 -15.32 26.91 7.54
CA ARG A 6 -15.31 25.47 7.82
C ARG A 6 -16.07 25.27 9.11
N GLU A 7 -17.17 24.50 9.04
CA GLU A 7 -17.83 24.00 10.24
C GLU A 7 -16.79 23.36 11.15
N VAL A 8 -16.64 23.89 12.35
CA VAL A 8 -15.76 23.31 13.38
C VAL A 8 -16.43 22.03 13.82
N LYS A 9 -15.93 20.89 13.35
CA LYS A 9 -16.42 19.59 13.78
C LYS A 9 -16.24 19.45 15.28
N ASP A 10 -17.26 18.92 15.95
CA ASP A 10 -17.23 18.60 17.37
C ASP A 10 -15.90 17.93 17.76
N PRO A 11 -15.16 18.46 18.77
CA PRO A 11 -13.88 17.94 19.21
C PRO A 11 -13.91 16.44 19.54
N THR A 12 -15.00 15.96 20.11
CA THR A 12 -15.19 14.52 20.44
C THR A 12 -15.25 13.66 19.18
N SER A 13 -15.92 14.15 18.14
CA SER A 13 -15.97 13.48 16.83
C SER A 13 -14.58 13.44 16.17
N GLN A 14 -13.81 14.51 16.28
CA GLN A 14 -12.44 14.57 15.78
C GLN A 14 -11.52 13.60 16.52
N LEU A 15 -11.61 13.55 17.85
CA LEU A 15 -10.83 12.62 18.68
C LEU A 15 -11.16 11.17 18.34
N ARG A 16 -12.44 10.81 18.25
CA ARG A 16 -12.87 9.45 17.84
C ARG A 16 -12.34 9.07 16.47
N SER A 17 -12.36 9.99 15.51
CA SER A 17 -11.83 9.76 14.18
C SER A 17 -10.30 9.57 14.17
N ALA A 18 -9.58 10.39 14.94
CA ALA A 18 -8.13 10.27 15.12
C ALA A 18 -7.74 8.94 15.77
N THR A 19 -8.45 8.55 16.83
CA THR A 19 -8.25 7.28 17.54
C THR A 19 -8.47 6.08 16.63
N ARG A 20 -9.52 6.11 15.80
CA ARG A 20 -9.80 5.03 14.83
C ARG A 20 -8.70 4.90 13.79
N ARG A 21 -8.19 6.02 13.26
CA ARG A 21 -7.08 6.03 12.32
C ARG A 21 -5.80 5.51 12.94
N ALA A 22 -5.46 5.98 14.13
CA ALA A 22 -4.27 5.54 14.84
C ALA A 22 -4.22 4.02 15.05
N LYS A 23 -5.35 3.39 15.41
CA LYS A 23 -5.44 1.93 15.54
C LYS A 23 -5.13 1.22 14.23
N SER A 24 -5.73 1.69 13.13
CA SER A 24 -5.51 1.10 11.81
C SER A 24 -4.07 1.31 11.34
N ASP A 25 -3.48 2.45 11.60
CA ASP A 25 -2.12 2.77 11.22
C ASP A 25 -1.11 1.91 11.97
N VAL A 26 -1.29 1.71 13.28
CA VAL A 26 -0.45 0.81 14.09
C VAL A 26 -0.56 -0.63 13.58
N ALA A 27 -1.77 -1.15 13.36
CA ALA A 27 -1.96 -2.50 12.86
C ALA A 27 -1.35 -2.71 11.47
N ASN A 28 -1.51 -1.75 10.56
CA ASN A 28 -0.88 -1.78 9.24
C ASN A 28 0.64 -1.75 9.33
N LYS A 29 1.20 -0.96 10.26
CA LYS A 29 2.65 -0.90 10.47
C LYS A 29 3.21 -2.23 10.96
N ILE A 30 2.53 -2.88 11.89
CA ILE A 30 2.95 -4.19 12.40
C ILE A 30 2.88 -5.27 11.31
N VAL A 31 1.82 -5.30 10.51
CA VAL A 31 1.73 -6.19 9.34
C VAL A 31 2.90 -5.95 8.38
N SER A 32 3.21 -4.70 8.06
CA SER A 32 4.33 -4.37 7.19
C SER A 32 5.68 -4.82 7.79
N MET A 33 5.91 -4.61 9.08
CA MET A 33 7.13 -5.06 9.78
C MET A 33 7.25 -6.58 9.77
N PHE A 34 6.17 -7.30 10.00
CA PHE A 34 6.13 -8.75 9.91
C PHE A 34 6.51 -9.24 8.51
N LEU A 35 5.94 -8.63 7.46
CA LEU A 35 6.27 -8.98 6.07
C LEU A 35 7.73 -8.66 5.71
N HIS A 36 8.30 -7.58 6.26
CA HIS A 36 9.73 -7.30 6.09
C HIS A 36 10.61 -8.36 6.74
N GLU A 37 10.30 -8.74 7.99
CA GLU A 37 11.09 -9.77 8.69
C GLU A 37 10.96 -11.13 7.99
N LEU A 38 9.76 -11.50 7.56
CA LEU A 38 9.53 -12.70 6.76
C LEU A 38 10.34 -12.67 5.46
N SER A 39 10.34 -11.54 4.76
CA SER A 39 11.10 -11.34 3.51
C SER A 39 12.58 -11.54 3.73
N ARG A 40 13.13 -10.96 4.81
CA ARG A 40 14.53 -11.08 5.18
C ARG A 40 14.93 -12.56 5.41
N LYS A 41 14.07 -13.31 6.09
CA LYS A 41 14.29 -14.74 6.37
C LYS A 41 14.22 -15.59 5.11
N ILE A 42 13.21 -15.37 4.27
CA ILE A 42 13.01 -16.12 3.02
C ILE A 42 14.15 -15.87 2.04
N ALA A 43 14.58 -14.62 1.89
CA ALA A 43 15.58 -14.21 0.92
C ALA A 43 17.03 -14.27 1.45
N GLU A 44 17.26 -14.87 2.61
CA GLU A 44 18.59 -14.91 3.24
C GLU A 44 19.67 -15.50 2.31
N ASN A 45 19.30 -16.50 1.53
CA ASN A 45 20.19 -17.20 0.61
C ASN A 45 19.90 -16.90 -0.87
N TRP A 46 19.09 -15.88 -1.17
CA TRP A 46 18.81 -15.55 -2.56
C TRP A 46 19.96 -14.80 -3.21
N LYS A 47 20.11 -15.01 -4.52
CA LYS A 47 21.14 -14.38 -5.34
C LYS A 47 21.11 -12.85 -5.29
N PHE A 48 19.90 -12.27 -5.31
CA PHE A 48 19.71 -10.83 -5.33
C PHE A 48 19.14 -10.32 -4.01
N ARG A 49 19.83 -9.40 -3.38
CA ARG A 49 19.36 -8.67 -2.20
C ARG A 49 18.82 -7.30 -2.63
N VAL A 50 17.59 -7.00 -2.24
CA VAL A 50 16.88 -5.78 -2.65
C VAL A 50 17.40 -4.50 -2.01
N ASP A 51 18.13 -4.61 -0.89
CA ASP A 51 18.70 -3.47 -0.16
C ASP A 51 20.03 -2.96 -0.76
N GLY A 52 20.48 -3.54 -1.87
CA GLY A 52 21.75 -3.19 -2.53
C GLY A 52 21.55 -2.27 -3.72
N GLU A 53 22.53 -1.38 -3.94
CA GLU A 53 22.59 -0.48 -5.10
C GLU A 53 22.56 -1.24 -6.44
N GLU A 54 23.18 -2.43 -6.47
CA GLU A 54 23.19 -3.29 -7.66
C GLU A 54 21.79 -3.70 -8.11
N TYR A 55 20.91 -4.04 -7.17
CA TYR A 55 19.55 -4.42 -7.48
C TYR A 55 18.75 -3.22 -8.02
N GLU A 56 18.83 -2.05 -7.37
CA GLU A 56 18.16 -0.84 -7.86
C GLU A 56 18.67 -0.45 -9.27
N LYS A 57 19.97 -0.51 -9.49
CA LYS A 57 20.57 -0.25 -10.81
C LYS A 57 20.03 -1.21 -11.87
N MET A 58 20.02 -2.50 -11.60
CA MET A 58 19.46 -3.51 -12.50
C MET A 58 17.99 -3.24 -12.82
N VAL A 59 17.17 -2.91 -11.81
CA VAL A 59 15.75 -2.56 -12.01
C VAL A 59 15.61 -1.34 -12.91
N ARG A 60 16.40 -0.29 -12.66
CA ARG A 60 16.39 0.93 -13.49
C ARG A 60 16.79 0.66 -14.94
N GLU A 61 17.82 -0.13 -15.15
CA GLU A 61 18.28 -0.55 -16.48
C GLU A 61 17.20 -1.36 -17.22
N TRP A 62 16.57 -2.34 -16.53
CA TRP A 62 15.50 -3.16 -17.12
C TRP A 62 14.34 -2.30 -17.65
N PHE A 63 13.94 -1.30 -16.90
CA PHE A 63 12.85 -0.40 -17.28
C PHE A 63 13.32 0.85 -18.04
N GLY A 64 14.61 0.97 -18.42
CA GLY A 64 15.16 2.10 -19.14
C GLY A 64 15.03 3.40 -18.39
N ASN A 65 15.23 3.37 -17.07
CA ASN A 65 15.03 4.50 -16.15
C ASN A 65 13.63 5.15 -16.25
N LYS A 66 12.61 4.34 -16.57
CA LYS A 66 11.22 4.79 -16.67
C LYS A 66 10.36 4.10 -15.62
N CYS A 67 9.28 4.77 -15.23
CA CYS A 67 8.27 4.18 -14.35
C CYS A 67 7.63 2.96 -15.03
N PRO A 68 7.64 1.76 -14.40
CA PRO A 68 7.08 0.55 -14.97
C PRO A 68 5.59 0.64 -15.31
N TYR A 69 4.88 1.54 -14.65
CA TYR A 69 3.45 1.71 -14.80
C TYR A 69 3.04 2.73 -15.87
N CYS A 70 3.67 3.91 -15.90
CA CYS A 70 3.27 5.00 -16.81
C CYS A 70 4.32 5.39 -17.84
N SER A 71 5.43 4.68 -17.88
CA SER A 71 6.56 4.90 -18.83
C SER A 71 7.19 6.29 -18.77
N ARG A 72 6.87 7.12 -17.75
CA ARG A 72 7.51 8.42 -17.53
C ARG A 72 8.95 8.20 -17.07
N THR A 73 9.90 8.99 -17.58
CA THR A 73 11.27 9.01 -17.09
C THR A 73 11.31 9.33 -15.59
N LEU A 74 12.09 8.57 -14.85
CA LEU A 74 12.30 8.75 -13.42
C LEU A 74 13.41 9.76 -13.20
N ALA A 75 13.05 10.99 -12.82
CA ALA A 75 14.00 11.99 -12.37
C ALA A 75 14.39 11.75 -10.91
N ASP A 76 15.56 12.24 -10.52
CA ASP A 76 16.05 12.18 -9.15
C ASP A 76 15.05 12.82 -8.18
N GLY A 77 14.85 12.17 -7.04
CA GLY A 77 13.90 12.60 -6.01
C GLY A 77 12.41 12.42 -6.35
N GLN A 78 12.05 12.01 -7.57
CA GLN A 78 10.68 11.76 -7.99
C GLN A 78 10.30 10.26 -7.97
N SER A 79 11.27 9.40 -7.79
CA SER A 79 11.09 7.96 -7.70
C SER A 79 10.96 7.49 -6.26
N VAL A 80 10.35 6.33 -6.09
CA VAL A 80 10.20 5.63 -4.81
C VAL A 80 10.35 4.13 -5.03
N ILE A 81 10.80 3.45 -3.99
CA ILE A 81 10.72 1.99 -3.93
C ILE A 81 9.24 1.59 -3.91
N GLU A 82 8.88 0.69 -4.76
CA GLU A 82 7.53 0.18 -4.96
C GLU A 82 7.52 -1.35 -4.86
N HIS A 83 6.44 -1.90 -4.31
CA HIS A 83 6.20 -3.34 -4.27
C HIS A 83 5.09 -3.71 -5.25
N LEU A 84 5.38 -4.56 -6.21
CA LEU A 84 4.41 -5.05 -7.21
C LEU A 84 3.17 -5.63 -6.53
N ASP A 85 3.36 -6.52 -5.57
CA ASP A 85 2.34 -6.92 -4.62
C ASP A 85 2.60 -6.14 -3.33
N GLY A 86 1.63 -5.30 -2.93
CA GLY A 86 1.80 -4.38 -1.80
C GLY A 86 2.08 -5.11 -0.48
N MET A 87 2.98 -4.55 0.32
CA MET A 87 3.31 -5.08 1.66
C MET A 87 2.20 -4.74 2.67
N ASN A 88 1.05 -5.32 2.47
CA ASN A 88 -0.12 -5.13 3.31
C ASN A 88 -0.91 -6.44 3.45
N ARG A 89 -1.91 -6.47 4.35
CA ARG A 89 -2.72 -7.67 4.60
C ARG A 89 -3.56 -8.15 3.41
N TYR A 90 -3.74 -7.30 2.39
CA TYR A 90 -4.57 -7.61 1.24
C TYR A 90 -3.79 -8.28 0.10
N ARG A 91 -2.49 -8.01 0.02
CA ARG A 91 -1.64 -8.49 -1.06
C ARG A 91 -0.52 -9.40 -0.58
N ALA A 92 -0.20 -9.39 0.72
CA ALA A 92 0.85 -10.20 1.33
C ALA A 92 2.20 -10.11 0.58
N GLY A 93 2.49 -8.96 0.00
CA GLY A 93 3.71 -8.74 -0.78
C GLY A 93 4.95 -8.79 0.10
N LEU A 94 6.03 -9.32 -0.45
CA LEU A 94 7.32 -9.45 0.22
C LEU A 94 8.31 -8.40 -0.28
N HIS A 95 9.26 -8.02 0.58
CA HIS A 95 10.39 -7.17 0.21
C HIS A 95 11.55 -8.01 -0.32
N VAL A 96 11.36 -8.55 -1.53
CA VAL A 96 12.31 -9.46 -2.18
C VAL A 96 12.48 -9.13 -3.66
N ALA A 97 13.56 -9.62 -4.26
CA ALA A 97 13.82 -9.50 -5.68
C ALA A 97 12.63 -10.04 -6.51
N GLY A 98 12.28 -9.35 -7.58
CA GLY A 98 11.10 -9.66 -8.40
C GLY A 98 9.79 -9.05 -7.90
N ASN A 99 9.69 -8.64 -6.62
CA ASN A 99 8.54 -7.91 -6.10
C ASN A 99 8.82 -6.42 -5.84
N VAL A 100 10.09 -6.05 -5.71
CA VAL A 100 10.53 -4.67 -5.50
C VAL A 100 10.97 -4.05 -6.82
N LEU A 101 10.54 -2.83 -7.06
CA LEU A 101 10.98 -2.04 -8.21
C LEU A 101 10.99 -0.54 -7.89
N VAL A 102 11.36 0.28 -8.87
CA VAL A 102 11.37 1.74 -8.74
C VAL A 102 10.28 2.34 -9.60
N ALA A 103 9.37 3.08 -8.99
CA ALA A 103 8.25 3.72 -9.68
C ALA A 103 8.17 5.22 -9.37
N CYS A 104 7.39 5.98 -10.15
CA CYS A 104 7.12 7.36 -9.82
C CYS A 104 6.13 7.45 -8.64
N ARG A 105 6.29 8.48 -7.80
CA ARG A 105 5.44 8.70 -6.60
C ARG A 105 3.94 8.70 -6.93
N LYS A 106 3.57 9.22 -8.10
CA LYS A 106 2.16 9.30 -8.50
C LYS A 106 1.56 7.91 -8.74
N CYS A 107 2.21 7.06 -9.54
CA CYS A 107 1.75 5.69 -9.77
C CYS A 107 1.73 4.85 -8.49
N ASN A 108 2.75 4.96 -7.65
CA ASN A 108 2.77 4.29 -6.34
C ASN A 108 1.57 4.71 -5.48
N GLY A 109 1.27 6.02 -5.39
CA GLY A 109 0.12 6.52 -4.65
C GLY A 109 -1.22 6.01 -5.19
N GLU A 110 -1.40 6.01 -6.50
CA GLU A 110 -2.61 5.53 -7.15
C GLU A 110 -2.81 4.02 -6.99
N LYS A 111 -1.74 3.25 -7.17
CA LYS A 111 -1.78 1.79 -6.96
C LYS A 111 -2.09 1.44 -5.49
N ARG A 112 -1.48 2.13 -4.53
CA ARG A 112 -1.80 1.93 -3.11
C ARG A 112 -3.26 2.22 -2.80
N ARG A 113 -3.87 3.19 -3.46
CA ARG A 113 -5.30 3.47 -3.35
C ARG A 113 -6.13 2.33 -3.94
N ASP A 114 -5.73 1.78 -5.08
CA ASP A 114 -6.39 0.66 -5.73
C ASP A 114 -6.32 -0.61 -4.87
N ASP A 115 -5.14 -0.91 -4.33
CA ASP A 115 -4.93 -2.05 -3.42
C ASP A 115 -5.82 -2.00 -2.17
N SER A 116 -6.19 -0.80 -1.70
CA SER A 116 -6.92 -0.63 -0.44
C SER A 116 -8.43 -0.84 -0.58
N VAL A 117 -8.94 -0.84 -1.80
CA VAL A 117 -10.36 -0.49 -2.00
C VAL A 117 -11.28 -1.67 -2.12
N LYS A 118 -10.98 -2.88 -2.25
CA LYS A 118 -12.16 -3.78 -2.35
C LYS A 118 -11.95 -5.25 -2.72
N THR A 119 -10.82 -5.69 -3.08
CA THR A 119 -10.69 -7.11 -3.43
C THR A 119 -9.59 -7.75 -2.61
N LEU A 120 -10.03 -8.36 -1.55
CA LEU A 120 -9.24 -9.27 -0.71
C LEU A 120 -8.82 -10.55 -1.48
N SER A 121 -8.75 -10.49 -2.79
CA SER A 121 -8.25 -11.60 -3.57
C SER A 121 -6.73 -11.53 -3.62
N LEU A 122 -6.08 -12.33 -2.79
CA LEU A 122 -4.65 -12.63 -2.91
C LEU A 122 -4.34 -13.41 -4.21
N ALA A 123 -5.36 -13.86 -4.92
CA ALA A 123 -5.21 -14.57 -6.19
C ALA A 123 -4.65 -13.67 -7.30
N GLU A 124 -4.93 -12.36 -7.23
CA GLU A 124 -4.44 -11.40 -8.22
C GLU A 124 -3.30 -10.57 -7.67
N SER A 125 -2.25 -10.44 -8.45
CA SER A 125 -1.15 -9.52 -8.15
C SER A 125 -1.62 -8.06 -8.18
N GLY A 126 -1.22 -7.25 -7.20
CA GLY A 126 -1.64 -5.86 -7.10
C GLY A 126 -1.27 -5.02 -8.33
N TRP A 127 -0.10 -5.26 -8.91
CA TRP A 127 0.31 -4.59 -10.14
C TRP A 127 -0.54 -4.98 -11.36
N ALA A 128 -0.96 -6.25 -11.45
CA ALA A 128 -1.78 -6.73 -12.56
C ALA A 128 -3.19 -6.14 -12.46
N SER A 129 -3.78 -6.13 -11.27
CA SER A 129 -5.05 -5.45 -10.99
C SER A 129 -4.98 -3.98 -11.39
N PHE A 130 -3.96 -3.25 -10.96
CA PHE A 130 -3.78 -1.83 -11.25
C PHE A 130 -3.68 -1.52 -12.75
N LEU A 131 -2.99 -2.35 -13.53
CA LEU A 131 -2.86 -2.21 -14.98
C LEU A 131 -4.05 -2.75 -15.78
N ALA A 132 -4.92 -3.55 -15.15
CA ALA A 132 -6.14 -4.06 -15.81
C ALA A 132 -7.27 -3.01 -15.92
N HIS A 133 -7.10 -1.82 -15.35
CA HIS A 133 -8.07 -0.72 -15.41
C HIS A 133 -8.00 0.04 -16.75
N ASP A 134 -8.28 -0.63 -17.84
CA ASP A 134 -8.25 -0.07 -19.20
C ASP A 134 -9.56 0.62 -19.62
N GLY A 135 -10.58 0.56 -18.79
CA GLY A 135 -11.91 1.13 -19.03
C GLY A 135 -12.94 0.13 -19.57
N THR A 136 -12.54 -1.09 -19.98
CA THR A 136 -13.47 -2.04 -20.62
C THR A 136 -14.38 -2.77 -19.64
N ARG A 137 -13.91 -3.00 -18.41
CA ARG A 137 -14.62 -3.79 -17.39
C ARG A 137 -14.97 -3.00 -16.13
N CYS A 138 -14.65 -1.71 -16.11
CA CYS A 138 -14.83 -0.87 -14.95
C CYS A 138 -16.08 0.00 -15.08
N ALA A 139 -16.72 0.33 -13.96
CA ALA A 139 -17.76 1.34 -13.92
C ALA A 139 -17.18 2.73 -14.31
N ALA A 140 -18.03 3.59 -14.89
CA ALA A 140 -17.63 4.94 -15.29
C ALA A 140 -17.04 5.80 -14.14
N SER A 141 -17.37 5.46 -12.88
CA SER A 141 -16.85 6.10 -11.69
C SER A 141 -15.49 5.59 -11.21
N CYS A 142 -14.89 4.62 -11.93
CA CYS A 142 -13.61 4.03 -11.52
C CYS A 142 -12.49 5.08 -11.49
N LEU A 143 -11.92 5.29 -10.30
CA LEU A 143 -10.88 6.29 -10.09
C LEU A 143 -9.56 5.91 -10.77
N THR A 144 -9.24 4.63 -10.84
CA THR A 144 -8.02 4.13 -11.50
C THR A 144 -8.09 4.28 -13.02
N CYS A 145 -9.26 3.99 -13.64
CA CYS A 145 -9.48 4.29 -15.05
C CYS A 145 -9.37 5.78 -15.34
N ARG A 146 -9.94 6.64 -14.49
CA ARG A 146 -9.80 8.09 -14.59
C ARG A 146 -8.34 8.53 -14.48
N TYR A 147 -7.59 7.93 -13.57
CA TYR A 147 -6.14 8.19 -13.47
C TYR A 147 -5.44 7.87 -14.79
N TRP A 148 -5.66 6.69 -15.37
CA TRP A 148 -5.03 6.31 -16.61
C TRP A 148 -5.43 7.23 -17.78
N SER A 149 -6.66 7.74 -17.80
CA SER A 149 -7.09 8.73 -18.78
C SER A 149 -6.35 10.07 -18.63
N THR A 150 -5.84 10.41 -17.46
CA THR A 150 -4.98 11.60 -17.27
C THR A 150 -3.53 11.35 -17.69
N VAL A 151 -3.10 10.09 -17.77
CA VAL A 151 -1.74 9.71 -18.20
C VAL A 151 -1.68 9.61 -19.73
N TRP A 152 -2.68 8.95 -20.32
CA TRP A 152 -2.84 8.78 -21.77
C TRP A 152 -4.29 9.12 -22.14
N GLY A 153 -4.45 10.25 -22.82
CA GLY A 153 -5.78 10.77 -23.21
C GLY A 153 -6.49 9.90 -24.22
N ASP A 154 -5.76 9.41 -25.22
CA ASP A 154 -6.28 8.52 -26.23
C ASP A 154 -6.53 7.10 -25.67
N GLU A 155 -7.69 6.53 -25.98
CA GLU A 155 -8.11 5.24 -25.44
C GLU A 155 -7.32 4.06 -26.03
N ALA A 156 -7.03 4.12 -27.34
CA ALA A 156 -6.30 3.05 -28.00
C ALA A 156 -4.84 3.03 -27.55
N GLU A 157 -4.20 4.22 -27.48
CA GLU A 157 -2.87 4.36 -26.91
C GLU A 157 -2.83 3.85 -25.46
N ARG A 158 -3.78 4.27 -24.62
CA ARG A 158 -3.87 3.84 -23.23
C ARG A 158 -3.92 2.31 -23.08
N LYS A 159 -4.80 1.65 -23.85
CA LYS A 159 -4.93 0.18 -23.83
C LYS A 159 -3.63 -0.50 -24.26
N LEU A 160 -3.00 0.02 -25.31
CA LEU A 160 -1.72 -0.51 -25.78
C LEU A 160 -0.63 -0.37 -24.71
N ARG A 161 -0.44 0.84 -24.14
CA ARG A 161 0.56 1.10 -23.12
C ARG A 161 0.37 0.28 -21.85
N LEU A 162 -0.87 0.12 -21.37
CA LEU A 162 -1.16 -0.70 -20.21
C LEU A 162 -0.79 -2.16 -20.46
N ARG A 163 -1.06 -2.68 -21.65
CA ARG A 163 -0.66 -4.04 -22.06
C ARG A 163 0.86 -4.20 -22.12
N GLU A 164 1.54 -3.31 -22.83
CA GLU A 164 3.00 -3.33 -22.95
C GLU A 164 3.68 -3.29 -21.57
N ASN A 165 3.24 -2.40 -20.68
CA ASN A 165 3.77 -2.28 -19.33
C ASN A 165 3.47 -3.52 -18.49
N SER A 166 2.28 -4.12 -18.65
CA SER A 166 1.93 -5.38 -17.99
C SER A 166 2.84 -6.54 -18.42
N GLU A 167 3.08 -6.68 -19.71
CA GLU A 167 3.97 -7.70 -20.25
C GLU A 167 5.41 -7.50 -19.79
N ARG A 168 5.87 -6.27 -19.77
CA ARG A 168 7.22 -5.91 -19.30
C ARG A 168 7.43 -6.23 -17.82
N ILE A 169 6.45 -5.92 -16.97
CA ILE A 169 6.50 -6.29 -15.54
C ILE A 169 6.45 -7.80 -15.38
N ARG A 170 5.61 -8.50 -16.14
CA ARG A 170 5.54 -9.96 -16.12
C ARG A 170 6.88 -10.59 -16.48
N SER A 171 7.51 -10.11 -17.55
CA SER A 171 8.83 -10.59 -17.99
C SER A 171 9.91 -10.31 -16.95
N PHE A 172 9.91 -9.12 -16.34
CA PHE A 172 10.80 -8.78 -15.23
C PHE A 172 10.63 -9.77 -14.07
N ARG A 173 9.41 -9.99 -13.62
CA ARG A 173 9.12 -10.87 -12.50
C ARG A 173 9.53 -12.31 -12.76
N ALA A 174 9.28 -12.81 -13.96
CA ALA A 174 9.63 -14.17 -14.38
C ALA A 174 11.14 -14.47 -14.36
N THR A 175 12.00 -13.44 -14.26
CA THR A 175 13.45 -13.65 -14.08
C THR A 175 13.84 -14.07 -12.67
N PHE A 176 12.93 -13.99 -11.70
CA PHE A 176 13.15 -14.30 -10.28
C PHE A 176 12.40 -15.58 -9.90
N LEU A 177 12.98 -16.72 -10.29
CA LEU A 177 12.35 -18.02 -10.11
C LEU A 177 12.10 -18.38 -8.65
N GLU A 178 12.97 -17.94 -7.74
CA GLU A 178 12.82 -18.15 -6.30
C GLU A 178 11.51 -17.54 -5.79
N LEU A 179 11.16 -16.33 -6.27
CA LEU A 179 9.89 -15.69 -5.91
C LEU A 179 8.70 -16.46 -6.48
N GLU A 180 8.74 -16.83 -7.75
CA GLU A 180 7.63 -17.54 -8.40
C GLU A 180 7.35 -18.91 -7.74
N GLN A 181 8.39 -19.58 -7.25
CA GLN A 181 8.25 -20.85 -6.54
C GLN A 181 7.56 -20.74 -5.19
N ILE A 182 7.81 -19.66 -4.44
CA ILE A 182 7.24 -19.51 -3.09
C ILE A 182 5.89 -18.80 -3.07
N LEU A 183 5.56 -18.04 -4.11
CA LEU A 183 4.32 -17.23 -4.15
C LEU A 183 3.03 -18.02 -3.89
N PRO A 184 2.84 -19.23 -4.45
CA PRO A 184 1.63 -20.02 -4.16
C PRO A 184 1.51 -20.30 -2.66
N THR A 185 2.57 -20.75 -2.02
CA THR A 185 2.60 -21.03 -0.58
C THR A 185 2.34 -19.79 0.26
N ILE A 186 2.92 -18.65 -0.11
CA ILE A 186 2.70 -17.38 0.57
C ILE A 186 1.24 -16.94 0.47
N ARG A 187 0.65 -17.04 -0.72
CA ARG A 187 -0.73 -16.66 -0.97
C ARG A 187 -1.74 -17.56 -0.26
N ASP A 188 -1.39 -18.81 -0.04
CA ASP A 188 -2.22 -19.75 0.69
C ASP A 188 -2.11 -19.56 2.22
N ALA A 189 -0.89 -19.44 2.73
CA ALA A 189 -0.62 -19.45 4.17
C ALA A 189 -0.82 -18.11 4.88
N LEU A 190 -0.57 -16.97 4.21
CA LEU A 190 -0.53 -15.68 4.90
C LEU A 190 -1.86 -14.95 5.10
N PRO A 191 -2.93 -15.13 4.31
CA PRO A 191 -4.15 -14.31 4.41
C PRO A 191 -4.78 -14.34 5.79
N GLU A 192 -4.97 -15.52 6.31
CA GLU A 192 -5.58 -15.73 7.62
C GLU A 192 -4.68 -15.18 8.74
N LEU A 193 -3.38 -15.50 8.68
CA LEU A 193 -2.39 -15.01 9.64
C LEU A 193 -2.32 -13.48 9.67
N LEU A 194 -2.26 -12.83 8.52
CA LEU A 194 -2.19 -11.36 8.44
C LEU A 194 -3.50 -10.70 8.90
N THR A 195 -4.63 -11.31 8.62
CA THR A 195 -5.93 -10.83 9.07
C THR A 195 -6.04 -10.94 10.59
N LYS A 196 -5.62 -12.06 11.15
CA LYS A 196 -5.58 -12.26 12.60
C LYS A 196 -4.61 -11.29 13.27
N LEU A 197 -3.38 -11.18 12.79
CA LEU A 197 -2.38 -10.24 13.29
C LEU A 197 -2.91 -8.81 13.31
N TYR A 198 -3.53 -8.38 12.21
CA TYR A 198 -4.12 -7.04 12.11
C TYR A 198 -5.23 -6.84 13.15
N SER A 199 -6.13 -7.79 13.31
CA SER A 199 -7.24 -7.74 14.27
C SER A 199 -6.76 -7.71 15.72
N ASP A 200 -5.80 -8.56 16.06
CA ASP A 200 -5.21 -8.63 17.40
C ASP A 200 -4.52 -7.29 17.76
N CYS A 201 -3.77 -6.71 16.83
CA CYS A 201 -3.12 -5.40 17.02
C CYS A 201 -4.14 -4.28 17.20
N GLN A 202 -5.24 -4.28 16.44
CA GLN A 202 -6.31 -3.30 16.63
C GLN A 202 -6.99 -3.43 18.00
N SER A 203 -7.27 -4.64 18.41
CA SER A 203 -7.90 -4.94 19.70
C SER A 203 -7.03 -4.53 20.87
N PHE A 204 -5.74 -4.83 20.80
CA PHE A 204 -4.76 -4.39 21.79
C PHE A 204 -4.69 -2.86 21.88
N ALA A 205 -4.47 -2.18 20.75
CA ALA A 205 -4.40 -0.72 20.72
C ALA A 205 -5.70 -0.06 21.23
N GLN A 206 -6.86 -0.68 20.97
CA GLN A 206 -8.14 -0.18 21.48
C GLN A 206 -8.24 -0.28 23.00
N LYS A 207 -7.79 -1.39 23.58
CA LYS A 207 -7.79 -1.60 25.02
C LYS A 207 -6.90 -0.54 25.70
N GLU A 208 -5.68 -0.35 25.23
CA GLU A 208 -4.72 0.59 25.81
C GLU A 208 -5.21 2.05 25.70
N ILE A 209 -5.73 2.45 24.55
CA ILE A 209 -6.30 3.80 24.37
C ILE A 209 -7.48 4.03 25.30
N ARG A 210 -8.32 3.05 25.54
CA ARG A 210 -9.46 3.15 26.47
C ARG A 210 -8.98 3.40 27.88
N VAL A 211 -8.00 2.64 28.36
CA VAL A 211 -7.39 2.81 29.70
C VAL A 211 -6.84 4.24 29.87
N LEU A 212 -6.14 4.76 28.87
CA LEU A 212 -5.62 6.12 28.90
C LEU A 212 -6.73 7.18 28.94
N LEU A 213 -7.77 7.03 28.14
CA LEU A 213 -8.91 7.97 28.12
C LEU A 213 -9.65 7.99 29.45
N GLU A 214 -9.91 6.82 30.05
CA GLU A 214 -10.52 6.72 31.39
C GLU A 214 -9.65 7.37 32.47
N GLY A 215 -8.33 7.30 32.33
CA GLY A 215 -7.37 7.99 33.21
C GLY A 215 -7.48 9.52 33.06
N LEU A 216 -7.53 10.02 31.83
CA LEU A 216 -7.66 11.46 31.54
C LEU A 216 -8.98 12.02 32.03
N ASP A 217 -10.09 11.29 31.85
CA ASP A 217 -11.42 11.72 32.33
C ASP A 217 -11.44 11.85 33.86
N ARG A 218 -10.80 10.92 34.58
CA ARG A 218 -10.65 11.01 36.05
C ARG A 218 -9.89 12.25 36.46
N ILE A 219 -8.81 12.59 35.78
CA ILE A 219 -8.00 13.79 36.06
C ILE A 219 -8.81 15.06 35.77
N ALA A 220 -9.54 15.10 34.66
CA ALA A 220 -10.38 16.24 34.29
C ALA A 220 -11.51 16.47 35.30
N THR A 221 -12.12 15.39 35.80
CA THR A 221 -13.20 15.45 36.79
C THR A 221 -12.69 15.91 38.15
N ALA A 222 -11.49 15.47 38.54
CA ALA A 222 -10.86 15.88 39.80
C ALA A 222 -10.44 17.36 39.84
N ARG A 223 -10.28 18.00 38.68
CA ARG A 223 -9.90 19.42 38.54
C ARG A 223 -11.08 20.38 38.45
N LYS A 224 -12.32 19.91 38.41
CA LYS A 224 -13.46 20.82 38.53
C LYS A 224 -13.49 21.43 39.95
N PRO A 225 -13.42 22.75 40.08
CA PRO A 225 -13.57 23.37 41.40
C PRO A 225 -14.89 22.89 41.99
N LYS A 226 -14.87 22.50 43.27
CA LYS A 226 -16.12 22.39 44.02
C LYS A 226 -16.69 23.78 44.03
N ASP A 227 -17.80 23.99 43.28
CA ASP A 227 -18.56 25.20 43.35
C ASP A 227 -18.86 25.42 44.83
N SER A 228 -18.28 26.51 45.36
CA SER A 228 -18.53 26.97 46.71
C SER A 228 -20.02 27.27 46.86
N GLU A 229 -20.71 26.47 47.62
CA GLU A 229 -22.01 26.82 48.21
C GLU A 229 -21.93 28.16 48.97
#